data_84e054ceeae365f67f55bf571e47c5d1
#
_entry.id   84e054ceeae365f67f55bf571e47c5d1
#
_cell.length_a   1.000
_cell.length_b   1.000
_cell.length_c   1.000
_cell.angle_alpha   90.00
_cell.angle_beta   90.00
_cell.angle_gamma   90.00
#
_symmetry.space_group_name_H-M   'P 1'
#
loop_
_entity.id
_entity.type
_entity.pdbx_description
1 polymer ?
#
loop_
_entity_poly.entity_id
_entity_poly.type
_entity_poly.pdbx_seq_one_letter_code
_entity_poly.pdbx_strand_id
1 'polypeptide(L)'
;MLNNLLRIRKAKLILIILAFLYISCSPNKPSSAILEFYNYPNPFTPSEEHTTYKVSIKSGEIISAKLEIYSQSGDLVDSKDLVIESSKQSATCIWSGIDKNGKYLPSGVYDAKAIVKDNQDTTFLSEFKTSIR
;
A
#
# COMPACT_ATOMS: atom_id res chain seq x y z
N MET A 1 -32.32 -14.12 54.18
CA MET A 1 -32.66 -13.53 52.87
C MET A 1 -31.66 -12.46 52.41
N LEU A 2 -31.25 -11.55 53.24
CA LEU A 2 -30.34 -10.45 52.87
C LEU A 2 -28.94 -10.92 52.40
N ASN A 3 -28.39 -11.97 53.04
CA ASN A 3 -27.05 -12.47 52.71
C ASN A 3 -26.97 -13.14 51.34
N ASN A 4 -28.05 -13.73 50.83
CA ASN A 4 -28.10 -14.35 49.54
C ASN A 4 -28.17 -13.33 48.39
N LEU A 5 -28.86 -12.19 48.62
CA LEU A 5 -28.90 -11.08 47.67
C LEU A 5 -27.55 -10.38 47.54
N LEU A 6 -26.79 -10.22 48.62
CA LEU A 6 -25.44 -9.67 48.59
C LEU A 6 -24.45 -10.59 47.84
N ARG A 7 -24.57 -11.92 48.02
CA ARG A 7 -23.73 -12.91 47.31
C ARG A 7 -23.98 -12.90 45.83
N ILE A 8 -25.24 -12.82 45.40
CA ILE A 8 -25.61 -12.77 43.98
C ILE A 8 -25.15 -11.46 43.32
N ARG A 9 -25.24 -10.34 44.03
CA ARG A 9 -24.73 -9.04 43.53
C ARG A 9 -23.21 -9.03 43.35
N LYS A 10 -22.45 -9.59 44.30
CA LYS A 10 -21.00 -9.74 44.23
C LYS A 10 -20.58 -10.67 43.11
N ALA A 11 -21.27 -11.81 42.92
CA ALA A 11 -21.01 -12.75 41.85
C ALA A 11 -21.29 -12.15 40.45
N LYS A 12 -22.37 -11.39 40.29
CA LYS A 12 -22.65 -10.65 39.03
C LYS A 12 -21.60 -9.55 38.74
N LEU A 13 -21.13 -8.86 39.76
CA LEU A 13 -20.10 -7.83 39.59
C LEU A 13 -18.76 -8.43 39.20
N ILE A 14 -18.37 -9.56 39.77
CA ILE A 14 -17.16 -10.31 39.42
C ILE A 14 -17.24 -10.84 37.99
N LEU A 15 -18.40 -11.33 37.55
CA LEU A 15 -18.63 -11.82 36.19
C LEU A 15 -18.48 -10.69 35.14
N ILE A 16 -18.96 -9.49 35.48
CA ILE A 16 -18.87 -8.32 34.60
C ILE A 16 -17.40 -7.85 34.51
N ILE A 17 -16.65 -7.87 35.60
CA ILE A 17 -15.22 -7.50 35.63
C ILE A 17 -14.39 -8.53 34.84
N LEU A 18 -14.68 -9.83 34.96
CA LEU A 18 -14.04 -10.87 34.16
C LEU A 18 -14.36 -10.74 32.65
N ALA A 19 -15.59 -10.34 32.29
CA ALA A 19 -15.94 -10.08 30.88
C ALA A 19 -15.19 -8.88 30.29
N PHE A 20 -14.84 -7.88 31.09
CA PHE A 20 -14.01 -6.73 30.65
C PHE A 20 -12.52 -7.09 30.48
N LEU A 21 -12.02 -8.13 31.15
CA LEU A 21 -10.64 -8.61 31.00
C LEU A 21 -10.40 -9.41 29.72
N TYR A 22 -11.46 -9.87 29.03
CA TYR A 22 -11.38 -10.49 27.69
C TYR A 22 -11.43 -9.48 26.55
N ILE A 23 -11.41 -8.16 26.83
CA ILE A 23 -11.30 -7.17 25.78
C ILE A 23 -9.88 -7.21 25.22
N SER A 24 -9.73 -8.09 24.26
CA SER A 24 -9.04 -7.84 23.01
C SER A 24 -7.59 -7.36 23.14
N CYS A 25 -6.72 -8.30 23.36
CA CYS A 25 -5.49 -8.26 22.59
C CYS A 25 -5.87 -8.71 21.17
N SER A 26 -6.22 -7.79 20.28
CA SER A 26 -6.23 -8.07 18.85
C SER A 26 -4.80 -8.49 18.53
N PRO A 27 -4.56 -9.70 17.97
CA PRO A 27 -3.24 -10.03 17.49
C PRO A 27 -2.87 -8.93 16.50
N ASN A 28 -1.73 -8.25 16.75
CA ASN A 28 -1.17 -7.31 15.79
C ASN A 28 -1.11 -8.03 14.45
N LYS A 29 -2.05 -7.74 13.57
CA LYS A 29 -2.04 -8.22 12.20
C LYS A 29 -0.69 -7.76 11.63
N PRO A 30 0.20 -8.68 11.20
CA PRO A 30 1.46 -8.25 10.63
C PRO A 30 1.11 -7.35 9.44
N SER A 31 1.38 -6.05 9.57
CA SER A 31 1.18 -5.14 8.45
C SER A 31 2.24 -5.48 7.43
N SER A 32 1.83 -5.93 6.25
CA SER A 32 2.73 -5.98 5.11
C SER A 32 3.23 -4.56 4.88
N ALA A 33 4.53 -4.38 4.76
CA ALA A 33 5.12 -3.09 4.44
C ALA A 33 5.69 -3.16 3.03
N ILE A 34 5.64 -2.06 2.30
CA ILE A 34 6.41 -1.95 1.05
C ILE A 34 7.88 -2.07 1.43
N LEU A 35 8.56 -3.05 0.82
CA LEU A 35 9.98 -3.32 1.00
C LEU A 35 10.80 -2.46 0.04
N GLU A 36 10.37 -2.40 -1.22
CA GLU A 36 11.05 -1.67 -2.29
C GLU A 36 10.01 -1.04 -3.22
N PHE A 37 10.31 0.18 -3.67
CA PHE A 37 9.63 0.84 -4.77
C PHE A 37 10.64 1.68 -5.53
N TYR A 38 10.87 1.37 -6.80
CA TYR A 38 11.82 2.05 -7.67
C TYR A 38 11.47 1.92 -9.14
N ASN A 39 12.16 2.67 -9.99
CA ASN A 39 12.15 2.48 -11.43
C ASN A 39 13.58 2.41 -12.00
N TYR A 40 13.73 1.70 -13.10
CA TYR A 40 14.98 1.61 -13.83
C TYR A 40 14.72 1.48 -15.34
N PRO A 41 15.45 2.24 -16.18
CA PRO A 41 16.41 3.30 -15.83
C PRO A 41 15.73 4.53 -15.21
N ASN A 42 16.50 5.29 -14.41
CA ASN A 42 16.10 6.57 -13.86
C ASN A 42 17.35 7.45 -13.66
N PRO A 43 17.50 8.56 -14.40
CA PRO A 43 16.55 9.12 -15.37
C PRO A 43 16.51 8.32 -16.69
N PHE A 44 15.45 8.55 -17.49
CA PHE A 44 15.29 7.93 -18.81
C PHE A 44 14.80 8.97 -19.85
N THR A 45 14.94 8.62 -21.14
CA THR A 45 14.50 9.45 -22.28
C THR A 45 13.32 8.80 -22.98
N PRO A 46 12.09 9.29 -22.87
CA PRO A 46 10.88 8.63 -23.34
C PRO A 46 10.84 8.24 -24.83
N SER A 47 11.53 9.00 -25.69
CA SER A 47 11.61 8.70 -27.13
C SER A 47 12.57 7.57 -27.49
N GLU A 48 13.46 7.18 -26.57
CA GLU A 48 14.54 6.24 -26.80
C GLU A 48 14.40 4.95 -25.98
N GLU A 49 13.84 5.06 -24.78
CA GLU A 49 13.74 3.96 -23.85
C GLU A 49 12.47 4.04 -22.97
N HIS A 50 12.20 2.97 -22.26
CA HIS A 50 11.14 2.90 -21.25
C HIS A 50 11.76 2.71 -19.89
N THR A 51 11.02 3.08 -18.86
CA THR A 51 11.40 2.72 -17.49
C THR A 51 10.46 1.65 -16.93
N THR A 52 11.01 0.73 -16.16
CA THR A 52 10.23 -0.31 -15.47
C THR A 52 10.11 0.05 -13.99
N TYR A 53 8.89 0.21 -13.53
CA TYR A 53 8.59 0.32 -12.10
C TYR A 53 8.44 -1.06 -11.48
N LYS A 54 9.00 -1.21 -10.29
CA LYS A 54 8.83 -2.39 -9.45
C LYS A 54 8.48 -1.97 -8.04
N VAL A 55 7.48 -2.65 -7.47
CA VAL A 55 7.14 -2.59 -6.05
C VAL A 55 7.18 -3.99 -5.46
N SER A 56 7.70 -4.12 -4.24
CA SER A 56 7.66 -5.37 -3.49
C SER A 56 7.20 -5.15 -2.06
N ILE A 57 6.58 -6.18 -1.47
CA ILE A 57 6.12 -6.18 -0.09
C ILE A 57 6.91 -7.19 0.74
N LYS A 58 7.05 -6.90 2.02
CA LYS A 58 7.84 -7.74 2.96
C LYS A 58 7.16 -9.07 3.25
N SER A 59 5.83 -9.09 3.31
CA SER A 59 5.03 -10.27 3.68
C SER A 59 3.62 -10.17 3.13
N GLY A 60 2.93 -11.29 3.04
CA GLY A 60 1.58 -11.38 2.46
C GLY A 60 1.61 -11.55 0.95
N GLU A 61 0.45 -11.39 0.32
CA GLU A 61 0.29 -11.47 -1.13
C GLU A 61 -0.35 -10.19 -1.65
N ILE A 62 0.20 -9.63 -2.73
CA ILE A 62 -0.40 -8.51 -3.46
C ILE A 62 -1.64 -9.01 -4.19
N ILE A 63 -2.78 -8.34 -4.00
CA ILE A 63 -4.01 -8.60 -4.76
C ILE A 63 -4.31 -7.50 -5.77
N SER A 64 -3.80 -6.30 -5.55
CA SER A 64 -3.79 -5.23 -6.55
C SER A 64 -2.62 -4.28 -6.31
N ALA A 65 -2.08 -3.75 -7.39
CA ALA A 65 -1.03 -2.74 -7.34
C ALA A 65 -1.23 -1.72 -8.46
N LYS A 66 -1.16 -0.44 -8.14
CA LYS A 66 -1.38 0.67 -9.04
C LYS A 66 -0.23 1.66 -8.96
N LEU A 67 0.20 2.17 -10.09
CA LEU A 67 1.12 3.29 -10.22
C LEU A 67 0.33 4.54 -10.60
N GLU A 68 0.61 5.63 -9.92
CA GLU A 68 0.16 6.98 -10.27
C GLU A 68 1.37 7.88 -10.41
N ILE A 69 1.41 8.67 -11.49
CA ILE A 69 2.48 9.63 -11.77
C ILE A 69 1.90 11.04 -11.70
N TYR A 70 2.56 11.89 -10.95
CA TYR A 70 2.16 13.26 -10.73
C TYR A 70 3.22 14.25 -11.21
N SER A 71 2.78 15.38 -11.74
CA SER A 71 3.66 16.52 -12.00
C SER A 71 4.12 17.17 -10.69
N GLN A 72 5.10 18.05 -10.76
CA GLN A 72 5.53 18.85 -9.60
C GLN A 72 4.44 19.81 -9.07
N SER A 73 3.43 20.15 -9.89
CA SER A 73 2.26 20.90 -9.46
C SER A 73 1.21 20.05 -8.74
N GLY A 74 1.41 18.73 -8.68
CA GLY A 74 0.48 17.78 -8.04
C GLY A 74 -0.63 17.27 -8.97
N ASP A 75 -0.54 17.54 -10.28
CA ASP A 75 -1.51 17.04 -11.24
C ASP A 75 -1.22 15.59 -11.62
N LEU A 76 -2.24 14.74 -11.63
CA LEU A 76 -2.12 13.36 -12.10
C LEU A 76 -1.92 13.35 -13.62
N VAL A 77 -0.73 12.92 -14.07
CA VAL A 77 -0.36 12.89 -15.49
C VAL A 77 -0.58 11.53 -16.13
N ASP A 78 -0.37 10.44 -15.38
CA ASP A 78 -0.65 9.07 -15.85
C ASP A 78 -0.98 8.13 -14.68
N SER A 79 -1.64 7.00 -14.99
CA SER A 79 -1.97 5.96 -14.02
C SER A 79 -2.03 4.60 -14.70
N LYS A 80 -1.40 3.60 -14.09
CA LYS A 80 -1.29 2.23 -14.62
C LYS A 80 -1.47 1.19 -13.52
N ASP A 81 -2.10 0.07 -13.86
CA ASP A 81 -2.06 -1.12 -13.02
C ASP A 81 -0.72 -1.83 -13.21
N LEU A 82 -0.15 -2.35 -12.12
CA LEU A 82 1.04 -3.18 -12.18
C LEU A 82 0.65 -4.64 -12.34
N VAL A 83 1.44 -5.37 -13.11
CA VAL A 83 1.31 -6.82 -13.27
C VAL A 83 1.94 -7.50 -12.04
N ILE A 84 1.13 -8.26 -11.33
CA ILE A 84 1.56 -9.01 -10.14
C ILE A 84 2.38 -10.21 -10.62
N GLU A 85 3.59 -10.37 -10.09
CA GLU A 85 4.48 -11.49 -10.39
C GLU A 85 3.98 -12.80 -9.76
N SER A 86 4.47 -13.95 -10.25
CA SER A 86 4.06 -15.27 -9.75
C SER A 86 4.31 -15.49 -8.26
N SER A 87 5.28 -14.79 -7.69
CA SER A 87 5.54 -14.79 -6.25
C SER A 87 4.44 -14.14 -5.43
N LYS A 88 3.58 -13.32 -6.07
CA LYS A 88 2.57 -12.45 -5.45
C LYS A 88 3.13 -11.47 -4.39
N GLN A 89 4.45 -11.33 -4.31
CA GLN A 89 5.11 -10.39 -3.39
C GLN A 89 5.70 -9.19 -4.11
N SER A 90 5.67 -9.19 -5.45
CA SER A 90 6.11 -8.08 -6.26
C SER A 90 5.18 -7.84 -7.44
N ALA A 91 5.17 -6.61 -7.93
CA ALA A 91 4.43 -6.20 -9.11
C ALA A 91 5.25 -5.20 -9.92
N THR A 92 5.09 -5.24 -11.24
CA THR A 92 5.86 -4.42 -12.17
C THR A 92 4.98 -3.79 -13.24
N CYS A 93 5.40 -2.65 -13.78
CA CYS A 93 4.85 -2.11 -15.02
C CYS A 93 5.91 -1.33 -15.80
N ILE A 94 5.70 -1.23 -17.09
CA ILE A 94 6.51 -0.41 -18.00
C ILE A 94 5.82 0.92 -18.20
N TRP A 95 6.59 2.01 -18.08
CA TRP A 95 6.12 3.35 -18.38
C TRP A 95 7.00 4.01 -19.42
N SER A 96 6.37 4.58 -20.43
CA SER A 96 7.03 5.18 -21.60
C SER A 96 7.20 6.69 -21.47
N GLY A 97 6.90 7.30 -20.32
CA GLY A 97 6.99 8.75 -20.15
C GLY A 97 5.95 9.54 -20.94
N ILE A 98 4.80 8.93 -21.21
CA ILE A 98 3.65 9.56 -21.88
C ILE A 98 2.55 9.83 -20.85
N ASP A 99 1.77 10.87 -21.10
CA ASP A 99 0.58 11.18 -20.33
C ASP A 99 -0.62 10.30 -20.73
N LYS A 100 -1.74 10.46 -20.03
CA LYS A 100 -3.01 9.76 -20.30
C LYS A 100 -3.58 10.04 -21.70
N ASN A 101 -3.10 11.08 -22.41
CA ASN A 101 -3.51 11.44 -23.75
C ASN A 101 -2.54 10.91 -24.82
N GLY A 102 -1.51 10.15 -24.42
CA GLY A 102 -0.49 9.60 -25.33
C GLY A 102 0.60 10.60 -25.73
N LYS A 103 0.73 11.73 -25.05
CA LYS A 103 1.73 12.73 -25.33
C LYS A 103 2.96 12.55 -24.42
N TYR A 104 4.16 12.64 -25.01
CA TYR A 104 5.40 12.64 -24.24
C TYR A 104 5.44 13.78 -23.23
N LEU A 105 5.80 13.45 -22.01
CA LEU A 105 6.00 14.42 -20.96
C LEU A 105 7.32 15.17 -21.16
N PRO A 106 7.38 16.45 -20.82
CA PRO A 106 8.63 17.23 -20.87
C PRO A 106 9.67 16.72 -19.89
N SER A 107 10.93 17.00 -20.17
CA SER A 107 12.03 16.76 -19.22
C SER A 107 11.73 17.38 -17.86
N GLY A 108 12.01 16.66 -16.80
CA GLY A 108 11.72 17.12 -15.45
C GLY A 108 11.64 15.97 -14.44
N VAL A 109 11.30 16.34 -13.21
CA VAL A 109 11.08 15.40 -12.11
C VAL A 109 9.58 15.21 -11.88
N TYR A 110 9.17 13.97 -11.70
CA TYR A 110 7.79 13.57 -11.46
C TYR A 110 7.72 12.75 -10.17
N ASP A 111 6.61 12.85 -9.48
CA ASP A 111 6.36 12.04 -8.29
C ASP A 111 5.59 10.77 -8.68
N ALA A 112 6.22 9.62 -8.51
CA ALA A 112 5.62 8.32 -8.72
C ALA A 112 5.09 7.78 -7.39
N LYS A 113 3.85 7.30 -7.37
CA LYS A 113 3.18 6.74 -6.20
C LYS A 113 2.72 5.33 -6.49
N ALA A 114 3.17 4.38 -5.68
CA ALA A 114 2.64 3.02 -5.68
C ALA A 114 1.53 2.88 -4.63
N ILE A 115 0.41 2.32 -5.05
CA ILE A 115 -0.73 1.98 -4.20
C ILE A 115 -0.88 0.47 -4.27
N VAL A 116 -0.59 -0.23 -3.19
CA VAL A 116 -0.59 -1.70 -3.13
C VAL A 116 -1.60 -2.16 -2.10
N LYS A 117 -2.46 -3.10 -2.49
CA LYS A 117 -3.41 -3.76 -1.60
C LYS A 117 -3.03 -5.23 -1.44
N ASP A 118 -2.97 -5.69 -0.20
CA ASP A 118 -2.65 -7.08 0.11
C ASP A 118 -3.89 -7.96 0.34
N ASN A 119 -3.65 -9.26 0.50
CA ASN A 119 -4.69 -10.27 0.78
C ASN A 119 -5.32 -10.15 2.18
N GLN A 120 -4.89 -9.18 2.97
CA GLN A 120 -5.48 -8.86 4.28
C GLN A 120 -6.32 -7.58 4.24
N ASP A 121 -6.61 -7.07 3.03
CA ASP A 121 -7.35 -5.84 2.78
C ASP A 121 -6.64 -4.58 3.28
N THR A 122 -5.31 -4.66 3.47
CA THR A 122 -4.48 -3.52 3.86
C THR A 122 -3.94 -2.81 2.63
N THR A 123 -4.03 -1.48 2.62
CA THR A 123 -3.49 -0.64 1.55
C THR A 123 -2.22 0.04 2.02
N PHE A 124 -1.18 -0.08 1.21
CA PHE A 124 0.12 0.56 1.41
C PHE A 124 0.37 1.60 0.33
N LEU A 125 1.05 2.67 0.71
CA LEU A 125 1.46 3.75 -0.18
C LEU A 125 2.98 3.90 -0.09
N SER A 126 3.61 4.11 -1.25
CA SER A 126 5.02 4.51 -1.32
C SER A 126 5.20 5.53 -2.43
N GLU A 127 6.11 6.47 -2.23
CA GLU A 127 6.40 7.53 -3.19
C GLU A 127 7.88 7.50 -3.58
N PHE A 128 8.13 7.83 -4.84
CA PHE A 128 9.47 7.83 -5.41
C PHE A 128 9.56 8.88 -6.51
N LYS A 129 10.72 9.54 -6.63
CA LYS A 129 10.93 10.54 -7.68
C LYS A 129 11.53 9.89 -8.93
N THR A 130 10.86 10.08 -10.06
CA THR A 130 11.33 9.68 -11.38
C THR A 130 11.72 10.89 -12.20
N SER A 131 12.75 10.74 -13.02
CA SER A 131 13.28 11.84 -13.84
C SER A 131 13.25 11.51 -15.32
N ILE A 132 12.75 12.45 -16.11
CA ILE A 132 12.74 12.43 -17.58
C ILE A 132 13.82 13.39 -18.08
N ARG A 133 14.62 12.93 -19.06
CA ARG A 133 15.63 13.71 -19.78
C ARG A 133 15.15 14.19 -21.12
#